data_724727c4398c37646329b0dcb5c0930e
#
_entry.id   724727c4398c37646329b0dcb5c0930e
#
_cell.length_a   1.000
_cell.length_b   1.000
_cell.length_c   1.000
_cell.angle_alpha   90.00
_cell.angle_beta   90.00
_cell.angle_gamma   90.00
#
_symmetry.space_group_name_H-M   'P 1'
#
loop_
_entity.id
_entity.type
_entity.pdbx_description
1 polymer ?
#
loop_
_entity_poly.entity_id
_entity_poly.type
_entity_poly.pdbx_seq_one_letter_code
_entity_poly.pdbx_strand_id
1 'polypeptide(L)'
;EKDNKKSKWVFDAMLYLNLPIVFSLLSLVFTKIETQEYAVYELIGLGLSAGILLATNAINVAHELGHRTPYFERFMSKCLYMPCLYMHFYIEHNFGHHMNVATPKDGATAKYNQTVFSFWVTSVTRQYADAWIRQIKLLKTEKRPFLSVKNDMLWYHLIQPTYIFGVFYFFSINAMLFAIAIGVVSFLF
;
A
#
# COMPACT_ATOMS: atom_id res chain seq x y z
N GLU A 1 15.16 30.42 11.21
CA GLU A 1 15.09 29.03 11.77
C GLU A 1 13.74 28.71 12.46
N LYS A 2 13.09 29.68 13.14
CA LYS A 2 11.78 29.50 13.81
C LYS A 2 10.62 29.33 12.81
N ASP A 3 10.64 30.02 11.69
CA ASP A 3 9.57 29.94 10.66
C ASP A 3 9.59 28.61 9.93
N ASN A 4 10.77 28.01 9.74
CA ASN A 4 10.92 26.71 9.09
C ASN A 4 10.33 25.54 9.93
N LYS A 5 10.35 25.64 11.28
CA LYS A 5 9.74 24.64 12.17
C LYS A 5 8.21 24.67 12.17
N LYS A 6 7.59 25.85 12.07
CA LYS A 6 6.12 25.99 12.02
C LYS A 6 5.55 25.46 10.70
N SER A 7 6.23 25.75 9.58
CA SER A 7 5.83 25.21 8.28
C SER A 7 5.87 23.68 8.25
N LYS A 8 6.92 23.07 8.81
CA LYS A 8 7.10 21.62 8.85
C LYS A 8 5.97 20.91 9.60
N TRP A 9 5.51 21.46 10.75
CA TRP A 9 4.42 20.85 11.53
C TRP A 9 3.09 20.79 10.76
N VAL A 10 2.75 21.80 9.97
CA VAL A 10 1.53 21.81 9.16
C VAL A 10 1.56 20.69 8.12
N PHE A 11 2.68 20.54 7.41
CA PHE A 11 2.84 19.45 6.42
C PHE A 11 2.81 18.07 7.08
N ASP A 12 3.43 17.90 8.23
CA ASP A 12 3.40 16.66 9.00
C ASP A 12 1.96 16.33 9.43
N ALA A 13 1.21 17.32 9.92
CA ALA A 13 -0.21 17.14 10.27
C ALA A 13 -1.07 16.74 9.06
N MET A 14 -0.83 17.33 7.89
CA MET A 14 -1.53 16.95 6.65
C MET A 14 -1.24 15.48 6.27
N LEU A 15 0.00 15.02 6.40
CA LEU A 15 0.34 13.62 6.15
C LEU A 15 -0.36 12.68 7.14
N TYR A 16 -0.34 13.02 8.45
CA TYR A 16 -0.95 12.17 9.48
C TYR A 16 -2.48 12.10 9.37
N LEU A 17 -3.13 13.19 8.96
CA LEU A 17 -4.58 13.23 8.76
C LEU A 17 -5.05 12.30 7.62
N ASN A 18 -4.18 11.95 6.67
CA ASN A 18 -4.58 10.99 5.63
C ASN A 18 -4.98 9.62 6.19
N LEU A 19 -4.36 9.17 7.29
CA LEU A 19 -4.72 7.87 7.89
C LEU A 19 -6.20 7.83 8.30
N PRO A 20 -6.72 8.68 9.20
CA PRO A 20 -8.13 8.67 9.56
C PRO A 20 -9.05 9.02 8.39
N ILE A 21 -8.65 9.89 7.47
CA ILE A 21 -9.45 10.26 6.30
C ILE A 21 -9.64 9.04 5.39
N VAL A 22 -8.58 8.33 5.03
CA VAL A 22 -8.64 7.15 4.15
C VAL A 22 -9.55 6.07 4.76
N PHE A 23 -9.38 5.73 6.04
CA PHE A 23 -10.21 4.71 6.67
C PHE A 23 -11.66 5.14 6.86
N SER A 24 -11.92 6.42 7.14
CA SER A 24 -13.29 6.95 7.21
C SER A 24 -13.99 6.90 5.85
N LEU A 25 -13.29 7.28 4.77
CA LEU A 25 -13.82 7.20 3.42
C LEU A 25 -14.07 5.76 2.97
N LEU A 26 -13.16 4.83 3.27
CA LEU A 26 -13.37 3.41 2.99
C LEU A 26 -14.59 2.86 3.74
N SER A 27 -14.73 3.18 5.03
CA SER A 27 -15.90 2.78 5.82
C SER A 27 -17.21 3.33 5.23
N LEU A 28 -17.21 4.59 4.79
CA LEU A 28 -18.34 5.20 4.11
C LEU A 28 -18.68 4.49 2.79
N VAL A 29 -17.66 4.18 1.97
CA VAL A 29 -17.85 3.46 0.70
C VAL A 29 -18.42 2.07 0.96
N PHE A 30 -17.87 1.31 1.92
CA PHE A 30 -18.36 -0.02 2.24
C PHE A 30 -19.81 0.02 2.77
N THR A 31 -20.15 0.98 3.63
CA THR A 31 -21.53 1.19 4.09
C THR A 31 -22.49 1.48 2.92
N LYS A 32 -22.03 2.28 1.95
CA LYS A 32 -22.86 2.57 0.77
C LYS A 32 -23.08 1.35 -0.13
N ILE A 33 -22.05 0.52 -0.33
CA ILE A 33 -22.17 -0.76 -1.05
C ILE A 33 -23.20 -1.69 -0.40
N GLU A 34 -23.37 -1.62 0.94
CA GLU A 34 -24.35 -2.40 1.67
C GLU A 34 -25.79 -1.87 1.54
N THR A 35 -25.92 -0.55 1.54
CA THR A 35 -27.21 0.11 1.76
C THR A 35 -27.87 0.63 0.48
N GLN A 36 -27.16 0.62 -0.64
CA GLN A 36 -27.63 1.15 -1.91
C GLN A 36 -27.47 0.13 -3.03
N GLU A 37 -28.41 0.12 -3.95
CA GLU A 37 -28.29 -0.59 -5.22
C GLU A 37 -27.56 0.28 -6.23
N TYR A 38 -26.62 -0.30 -6.94
CA TYR A 38 -25.82 0.38 -7.95
C TYR A 38 -25.91 -0.35 -9.28
N ALA A 39 -26.05 0.41 -10.37
CA ALA A 39 -25.82 -0.10 -11.70
C ALA A 39 -24.32 -0.45 -11.89
N VAL A 40 -24.02 -1.37 -12.80
CA VAL A 40 -22.63 -1.83 -13.02
C VAL A 40 -21.66 -0.69 -13.32
N TYR A 41 -22.08 0.29 -14.14
CA TYR A 41 -21.25 1.44 -14.49
C TYR A 41 -20.97 2.36 -13.29
N GLU A 42 -21.90 2.45 -12.33
CA GLU A 42 -21.73 3.21 -11.10
C GLU A 42 -20.71 2.52 -10.17
N LEU A 43 -20.78 1.18 -10.06
CA LEU A 43 -19.79 0.39 -9.31
C LEU A 43 -18.40 0.52 -9.91
N ILE A 44 -18.28 0.51 -11.24
CA ILE A 44 -17.00 0.73 -11.93
C ILE A 44 -16.48 2.13 -11.62
N GLY A 45 -17.32 3.16 -11.76
CA GLY A 45 -16.96 4.55 -11.46
C GLY A 45 -16.52 4.75 -10.01
N LEU A 46 -17.27 4.19 -9.07
CA LEU A 46 -16.94 4.24 -7.64
C LEU A 46 -15.62 3.51 -7.35
N GLY A 47 -15.42 2.34 -7.95
CA GLY A 47 -14.19 1.54 -7.80
C GLY A 47 -12.95 2.24 -8.34
N LEU A 48 -13.05 2.85 -9.52
CA LEU A 48 -11.95 3.65 -10.08
C LEU A 48 -11.66 4.87 -9.22
N SER A 49 -12.69 5.60 -8.77
CA SER A 49 -12.53 6.79 -7.92
C SER A 49 -11.89 6.44 -6.58
N ALA A 50 -12.37 5.38 -5.92
CA ALA A 50 -11.81 4.91 -4.65
C ALA A 50 -10.37 4.38 -4.83
N GLY A 51 -10.08 3.66 -5.91
CA GLY A 51 -8.73 3.17 -6.21
C GLY A 51 -7.74 4.31 -6.46
N ILE A 52 -8.11 5.32 -7.24
CA ILE A 52 -7.29 6.52 -7.47
C ILE A 52 -7.08 7.30 -6.17
N LEU A 53 -8.12 7.40 -5.34
CA LEU A 53 -8.00 8.02 -4.02
C LEU A 53 -6.99 7.26 -3.13
N LEU A 54 -7.02 5.93 -3.13
CA LEU A 54 -6.03 5.12 -2.42
C LEU A 54 -4.62 5.29 -3.00
N ALA A 55 -4.47 5.36 -4.32
CA ALA A 55 -3.17 5.61 -4.95
C ALA A 55 -2.57 6.95 -4.47
N THR A 56 -3.37 8.02 -4.48
CA THR A 56 -2.92 9.37 -4.14
C THR A 56 -2.78 9.61 -2.64
N ASN A 57 -3.77 9.21 -1.83
CA ASN A 57 -3.84 9.56 -0.41
C ASN A 57 -3.37 8.44 0.52
N ALA A 58 -3.31 7.19 0.05
CA ALA A 58 -2.72 6.11 0.82
C ALA A 58 -1.32 5.77 0.34
N ILE A 59 -1.12 5.34 -0.93
CA ILE A 59 0.20 4.90 -1.40
C ILE A 59 1.23 6.04 -1.38
N ASN A 60 0.93 7.21 -1.95
CA ASN A 60 1.89 8.33 -1.99
C ASN A 60 2.22 8.87 -0.59
N VAL A 61 1.23 8.95 0.30
CA VAL A 61 1.47 9.36 1.69
C VAL A 61 2.24 8.29 2.47
N ALA A 62 1.91 7.02 2.28
CA ALA A 62 2.65 5.90 2.87
C ALA A 62 4.11 5.87 2.40
N HIS A 63 4.35 6.18 1.13
CA HIS A 63 5.68 6.31 0.54
C HIS A 63 6.50 7.38 1.27
N GLU A 64 5.98 8.59 1.40
CA GLU A 64 6.65 9.69 2.11
C GLU A 64 6.93 9.33 3.58
N LEU A 65 5.93 8.80 4.30
CA LEU A 65 6.09 8.39 5.71
C LEU A 65 7.06 7.21 5.87
N GLY A 66 7.13 6.33 4.86
CA GLY A 66 8.02 5.18 4.83
C GLY A 66 9.50 5.53 4.78
N HIS A 67 9.86 6.71 4.25
CA HIS A 67 11.23 7.22 4.19
C HIS A 67 11.68 7.88 5.49
N ARG A 68 10.75 8.16 6.39
CA ARG A 68 11.07 8.87 7.63
C ARG A 68 11.68 7.95 8.69
N THR A 69 12.48 8.54 9.57
CA THR A 69 13.17 7.80 10.64
C THR A 69 12.29 7.44 11.84
N PRO A 70 11.30 8.25 12.28
CA PRO A 70 10.46 7.93 13.42
C PRO A 70 9.67 6.63 13.25
N TYR A 71 9.66 5.79 14.27
CA TYR A 71 8.92 4.51 14.23
C TYR A 71 7.43 4.72 13.97
N PHE A 72 6.81 5.73 14.57
CA PHE A 72 5.40 6.06 14.42
C PHE A 72 5.03 6.33 12.95
N GLU A 73 5.83 7.11 12.25
CA GLU A 73 5.58 7.45 10.84
C GLU A 73 5.70 6.23 9.93
N ARG A 74 6.70 5.37 10.18
CA ARG A 74 6.84 4.10 9.46
C ARG A 74 5.70 3.11 9.76
N PHE A 75 5.16 3.14 10.98
CA PHE A 75 3.96 2.37 11.32
C PHE A 75 2.74 2.89 10.56
N MET A 76 2.51 4.20 10.53
CA MET A 76 1.44 4.82 9.73
C MET A 76 1.55 4.49 8.24
N SER A 77 2.77 4.52 7.69
CA SER A 77 3.05 4.08 6.32
C SER A 77 2.53 2.67 6.06
N LYS A 78 2.87 1.72 6.93
CA LYS A 78 2.41 0.32 6.81
C LYS A 78 0.89 0.22 6.91
N CYS A 79 0.25 0.99 7.79
CA CYS A 79 -1.21 1.05 7.90
C CYS A 79 -1.88 1.58 6.62
N LEU A 80 -1.31 2.58 5.96
CA LEU A 80 -1.83 3.13 4.71
C LEU A 80 -1.65 2.18 3.52
N TYR A 81 -0.57 1.39 3.47
CA TYR A 81 -0.40 0.34 2.45
C TYR A 81 -1.37 -0.84 2.61
N MET A 82 -1.94 -1.05 3.80
CA MET A 82 -2.80 -2.21 4.09
C MET A 82 -4.05 -2.26 3.18
N PRO A 83 -4.89 -1.22 3.06
CA PRO A 83 -6.07 -1.25 2.20
C PRO A 83 -5.74 -1.30 0.71
N CYS A 84 -4.52 -0.91 0.32
CA CYS A 84 -4.01 -1.05 -1.03
C CYS A 84 -3.54 -2.47 -1.36
N LEU A 85 -3.55 -3.40 -0.42
CA LEU A 85 -2.98 -4.75 -0.54
C LEU A 85 -1.50 -4.75 -0.99
N TYR A 86 -0.77 -3.70 -0.64
CA TYR A 86 0.55 -3.40 -1.19
C TYR A 86 1.61 -3.21 -0.11
N MET A 87 1.45 -3.84 1.08
CA MET A 87 2.37 -3.66 2.22
C MET A 87 3.82 -4.08 1.91
N HIS A 88 4.01 -5.06 1.02
CA HIS A 88 5.34 -5.51 0.61
C HIS A 88 6.15 -4.41 -0.10
N PHE A 89 5.48 -3.43 -0.68
CA PHE A 89 6.11 -2.28 -1.32
C PHE A 89 6.98 -1.48 -0.36
N TYR A 90 6.63 -1.43 0.93
CA TYR A 90 7.47 -0.79 1.94
C TYR A 90 8.90 -1.35 1.97
N ILE A 91 9.05 -2.67 1.87
CA ILE A 91 10.39 -3.31 1.88
C ILE A 91 11.08 -3.13 0.54
N GLU A 92 10.37 -3.41 -0.54
CA GLU A 92 10.95 -3.34 -1.88
C GLU A 92 11.38 -1.93 -2.22
N HIS A 93 10.54 -0.94 -1.98
CA HIS A 93 10.83 0.44 -2.31
C HIS A 93 12.02 0.98 -1.52
N ASN A 94 11.99 0.87 -0.19
CA ASN A 94 13.06 1.44 0.66
C ASN A 94 14.40 0.71 0.54
N PHE A 95 14.39 -0.60 0.31
CA PHE A 95 15.60 -1.42 0.32
C PHE A 95 15.90 -2.06 -1.03
N GLY A 96 15.07 -1.85 -2.03
CA GLY A 96 15.16 -2.43 -3.36
C GLY A 96 15.30 -1.41 -4.45
N HIS A 97 14.22 -0.72 -4.73
CA HIS A 97 14.11 0.26 -5.80
C HIS A 97 15.16 1.36 -5.66
N HIS A 98 15.29 2.01 -4.51
CA HIS A 98 16.31 3.07 -4.30
C HIS A 98 17.75 2.64 -4.55
N MET A 99 18.06 1.36 -4.36
CA MET A 99 19.40 0.82 -4.62
C MET A 99 19.64 0.44 -6.08
N ASN A 100 18.58 0.22 -6.86
CA ASN A 100 18.65 -0.36 -8.20
C ASN A 100 17.93 0.47 -9.26
N VAL A 101 17.42 1.64 -8.93
CA VAL A 101 16.64 2.49 -9.85
C VAL A 101 17.36 2.66 -11.20
N ALA A 102 16.59 2.58 -12.28
CA ALA A 102 17.08 2.66 -13.66
C ALA A 102 18.05 1.54 -14.10
N THR A 103 18.12 0.43 -13.36
CA THR A 103 18.89 -0.75 -13.76
C THR A 103 17.98 -1.94 -14.10
N PRO A 104 18.45 -2.95 -14.85
CA PRO A 104 17.67 -4.17 -15.10
C PRO A 104 17.32 -4.99 -13.86
N LYS A 105 17.93 -4.68 -12.71
CA LYS A 105 17.65 -5.33 -11.42
C LYS A 105 16.41 -4.74 -10.73
N ASP A 106 16.03 -3.53 -11.10
CA ASP A 106 14.87 -2.86 -10.50
C ASP A 106 13.56 -3.37 -11.11
N GLY A 107 12.68 -3.91 -10.26
CA GLY A 107 11.35 -4.36 -10.66
C GLY A 107 10.42 -3.21 -11.09
N ALA A 108 10.64 -2.02 -10.57
CA ALA A 108 9.85 -0.82 -10.83
C ALA A 108 10.33 -0.01 -12.05
N THR A 109 11.41 -0.42 -12.70
CA THR A 109 11.93 0.22 -13.93
C THR A 109 11.35 -0.46 -15.18
N ALA A 110 10.59 0.30 -15.99
CA ALA A 110 10.07 -0.17 -17.26
C ALA A 110 11.21 -0.40 -18.28
N LYS A 111 11.06 -1.42 -19.13
CA LYS A 111 11.96 -1.67 -20.24
C LYS A 111 11.59 -0.80 -21.44
N TYR A 112 12.58 -0.49 -22.29
CA TYR A 112 12.33 0.21 -23.54
C TYR A 112 11.27 -0.53 -24.37
N ASN A 113 10.29 0.19 -24.90
CA ASN A 113 9.14 -0.35 -25.64
C ASN A 113 8.22 -1.32 -24.86
N GLN A 114 8.31 -1.38 -23.53
CA GLN A 114 7.40 -2.18 -22.74
C GLN A 114 6.02 -1.52 -22.69
N THR A 115 4.96 -2.29 -23.00
CA THR A 115 3.58 -1.78 -22.84
C THR A 115 3.23 -1.63 -21.36
N VAL A 116 2.33 -0.70 -21.03
CA VAL A 116 1.87 -0.49 -19.65
C VAL A 116 1.29 -1.76 -19.03
N PHE A 117 0.53 -2.54 -19.78
CA PHE A 117 -0.05 -3.80 -19.29
C PHE A 117 1.03 -4.84 -18.92
N SER A 118 2.04 -5.00 -19.79
CA SER A 118 3.18 -5.87 -19.51
C SER A 118 4.00 -5.34 -18.33
N PHE A 119 4.16 -4.01 -18.22
CA PHE A 119 4.83 -3.39 -17.09
C PHE A 119 4.11 -3.67 -15.76
N TRP A 120 2.80 -3.50 -15.68
CA TRP A 120 2.02 -3.79 -14.48
C TRP A 120 2.27 -5.21 -13.96
N VAL A 121 2.13 -6.20 -14.83
CA VAL A 121 2.34 -7.61 -14.44
C VAL A 121 3.79 -7.86 -13.99
N THR A 122 4.76 -7.41 -14.77
CA THR A 122 6.18 -7.64 -14.46
C THR A 122 6.64 -6.86 -13.24
N SER A 123 6.16 -5.63 -13.08
CA SER A 123 6.54 -4.77 -11.95
C SER A 123 6.02 -5.35 -10.63
N VAL A 124 4.71 -5.62 -10.54
CA VAL A 124 4.11 -6.15 -9.30
C VAL A 124 4.72 -7.49 -8.89
N THR A 125 4.87 -8.42 -9.85
CA THR A 125 5.44 -9.75 -9.54
C THR A 125 6.91 -9.68 -9.11
N ARG A 126 7.71 -8.85 -9.77
CA ARG A 126 9.12 -8.67 -9.41
C ARG A 126 9.30 -7.97 -8.08
N GLN A 127 8.56 -6.89 -7.83
CA GLN A 127 8.61 -6.17 -6.55
C GLN A 127 8.23 -7.07 -5.37
N TYR A 128 7.21 -7.92 -5.56
CA TYR A 128 6.82 -8.88 -4.52
C TYR A 128 7.92 -9.92 -4.26
N ALA A 129 8.52 -10.48 -5.30
CA ALA A 129 9.63 -11.43 -5.18
C ALA A 129 10.86 -10.78 -4.53
N ASP A 130 11.19 -9.55 -4.95
CA ASP A 130 12.32 -8.79 -4.41
C ASP A 130 12.12 -8.44 -2.92
N ALA A 131 10.91 -8.09 -2.51
CA ALA A 131 10.59 -7.89 -1.08
C ALA A 131 10.90 -9.13 -0.25
N TRP A 132 10.51 -10.34 -0.71
CA TRP A 132 10.85 -11.59 -0.05
C TRP A 132 12.36 -11.86 -0.02
N ILE A 133 13.06 -11.69 -1.13
CA ILE A 133 14.51 -11.89 -1.23
C ILE A 133 15.23 -10.98 -0.22
N ARG A 134 14.83 -9.71 -0.12
CA ARG A 134 15.42 -8.74 0.80
C ARG A 134 15.14 -9.08 2.25
N GLN A 135 13.91 -9.43 2.56
CA GLN A 135 13.53 -9.84 3.91
C GLN A 135 14.31 -11.07 4.37
N ILE A 136 14.42 -12.09 3.52
CA ILE A 136 15.20 -13.30 3.83
C ILE A 136 16.68 -12.97 4.00
N LYS A 137 17.25 -12.10 3.15
CA LYS A 137 18.63 -11.65 3.28
C LYS A 137 18.87 -10.92 4.60
N LEU A 138 17.97 -10.04 5.00
CA LEU A 138 18.03 -9.34 6.29
C LEU A 138 18.04 -10.32 7.46
N LEU A 139 17.10 -11.27 7.48
CA LEU A 139 17.02 -12.29 8.53
C LEU A 139 18.30 -13.12 8.64
N LYS A 140 18.89 -13.53 7.50
CA LYS A 140 20.16 -14.26 7.47
C LYS A 140 21.31 -13.42 8.03
N THR A 141 21.37 -12.14 7.67
CA THR A 141 22.42 -11.22 8.18
C THR A 141 22.31 -11.04 9.70
N GLU A 142 21.07 -10.95 10.20
CA GLU A 142 20.80 -10.85 11.65
C GLU A 142 20.82 -12.19 12.38
N LYS A 143 21.14 -13.31 11.70
CA LYS A 143 21.11 -14.69 12.24
C LYS A 143 19.76 -15.05 12.88
N ARG A 144 18.66 -14.64 12.27
CA ARG A 144 17.28 -14.89 12.75
C ARG A 144 16.60 -16.00 11.94
N PRO A 145 15.75 -16.80 12.58
CA PRO A 145 14.96 -17.81 11.88
C PRO A 145 13.89 -17.18 10.99
N PHE A 146 13.42 -17.93 9.99
CA PHE A 146 12.36 -17.50 9.08
C PHE A 146 11.07 -17.09 9.82
N LEU A 147 10.65 -17.82 10.85
CA LEU A 147 9.49 -17.53 11.70
C LEU A 147 9.77 -16.48 12.80
N SER A 148 10.71 -15.59 12.56
CA SER A 148 11.00 -14.49 13.49
C SER A 148 9.92 -13.41 13.43
N VAL A 149 9.62 -12.78 14.59
CA VAL A 149 8.78 -11.57 14.69
C VAL A 149 9.36 -10.37 13.88
N LYS A 150 10.63 -10.44 13.48
CA LYS A 150 11.30 -9.48 12.60
C LYS A 150 11.07 -9.75 11.11
N ASN A 151 10.31 -10.80 10.77
CA ASN A 151 9.93 -11.06 9.38
C ASN A 151 8.66 -10.26 9.04
N ASP A 152 8.86 -9.05 8.54
CA ASP A 152 7.77 -8.14 8.16
C ASP A 152 6.87 -8.75 7.07
N MET A 153 7.43 -9.57 6.15
CA MET A 153 6.63 -10.23 5.10
C MET A 153 5.61 -11.21 5.68
N LEU A 154 5.94 -11.95 6.75
CA LEU A 154 4.96 -12.83 7.42
C LEU A 154 3.82 -12.00 8.04
N TRP A 155 4.15 -10.87 8.66
CA TRP A 155 3.13 -9.96 9.19
C TRP A 155 2.23 -9.40 8.09
N TYR A 156 2.77 -9.04 6.94
CA TYR A 156 1.96 -8.53 5.81
C TYR A 156 1.00 -9.60 5.28
N HIS A 157 1.45 -10.88 5.23
CA HIS A 157 0.60 -12.01 4.86
C HIS A 157 -0.47 -12.36 5.90
N LEU A 158 -0.33 -11.93 7.13
CA LEU A 158 -1.36 -12.06 8.15
C LEU A 158 -2.29 -10.85 8.17
N ILE A 159 -1.75 -9.64 8.14
CA ILE A 159 -2.50 -8.38 8.31
C ILE A 159 -3.45 -8.14 7.12
N GLN A 160 -2.98 -8.29 5.87
CA GLN A 160 -3.81 -8.02 4.70
C GLN A 160 -5.03 -8.96 4.58
N PRO A 161 -4.91 -10.30 4.70
CA PRO A 161 -6.07 -11.17 4.76
C PRO A 161 -6.97 -10.89 5.96
N THR A 162 -6.42 -10.55 7.12
CA THR A 162 -7.20 -10.16 8.30
C THR A 162 -8.02 -8.89 8.04
N TYR A 163 -7.45 -7.91 7.36
CA TYR A 163 -8.18 -6.72 6.92
C TYR A 163 -9.34 -7.09 5.98
N ILE A 164 -9.08 -7.90 4.95
CA ILE A 164 -10.11 -8.34 3.99
C ILE A 164 -11.20 -9.15 4.69
N PHE A 165 -10.83 -10.05 5.61
CA PHE A 165 -11.79 -10.78 6.44
C PHE A 165 -12.58 -9.84 7.37
N GLY A 166 -11.94 -8.82 7.92
CA GLY A 166 -12.60 -7.78 8.71
C GLY A 166 -13.65 -7.02 7.90
N VAL A 167 -13.35 -6.63 6.66
CA VAL A 167 -14.33 -6.01 5.76
C VAL A 167 -15.50 -6.96 5.50
N PHE A 168 -15.24 -8.24 5.25
CA PHE A 168 -16.29 -9.25 5.11
C PHE A 168 -17.18 -9.37 6.37
N TYR A 169 -16.55 -9.42 7.53
CA TYR A 169 -17.26 -9.64 8.81
C TYR A 169 -18.13 -8.45 9.25
N PHE A 170 -17.61 -7.21 9.08
CA PHE A 170 -18.29 -5.99 9.52
C PHE A 170 -19.24 -5.40 8.48
N PHE A 171 -19.08 -5.78 7.22
CA PHE A 171 -19.93 -5.32 6.13
C PHE A 171 -20.54 -6.54 5.40
N SER A 172 -19.98 -6.93 4.24
CA SER A 172 -20.46 -8.10 3.48
C SER A 172 -19.43 -8.67 2.51
N ILE A 173 -19.85 -9.73 1.82
CA ILE A 173 -19.09 -10.28 0.70
C ILE A 173 -18.91 -9.27 -0.45
N ASN A 174 -19.93 -8.44 -0.71
CA ASN A 174 -19.84 -7.41 -1.76
C ASN A 174 -18.82 -6.33 -1.42
N ALA A 175 -18.83 -5.84 -0.18
CA ALA A 175 -17.84 -4.89 0.31
C ALA A 175 -16.42 -5.49 0.30
N MET A 176 -16.27 -6.76 0.66
CA MET A 176 -14.99 -7.47 0.60
C MET A 176 -14.47 -7.56 -0.84
N LEU A 177 -15.29 -8.00 -1.79
CA LEU A 177 -14.90 -8.07 -3.20
C LEU A 177 -14.54 -6.69 -3.76
N PHE A 178 -15.29 -5.68 -3.34
CA PHE A 178 -15.03 -4.29 -3.70
C PHE A 178 -13.71 -3.79 -3.10
N ALA A 179 -13.41 -4.11 -1.83
CA ALA A 179 -12.15 -3.79 -1.17
C ALA A 179 -10.94 -4.39 -1.91
N ILE A 180 -11.06 -5.64 -2.37
CA ILE A 180 -10.02 -6.29 -3.19
C ILE A 180 -9.86 -5.54 -4.52
N ALA A 181 -10.97 -5.22 -5.20
CA ALA A 181 -10.93 -4.53 -6.48
C ALA A 181 -10.27 -3.16 -6.40
N ILE A 182 -10.66 -2.32 -5.42
CA ILE A 182 -10.05 -0.98 -5.23
C ILE A 182 -8.58 -1.06 -4.80
N GLY A 183 -8.22 -2.07 -4.00
CA GLY A 183 -6.83 -2.34 -3.65
C GLY A 183 -5.98 -2.65 -4.90
N VAL A 184 -6.49 -3.50 -5.81
CA VAL A 184 -5.82 -3.79 -7.08
C VAL A 184 -5.73 -2.53 -7.96
N VAL A 185 -6.81 -1.76 -8.09
CA VAL A 185 -6.79 -0.49 -8.85
C VAL A 185 -5.74 0.46 -8.30
N SER A 186 -5.61 0.58 -6.97
CA SER A 186 -4.73 1.57 -6.34
C SER A 186 -3.24 1.41 -6.68
N PHE A 187 -2.75 0.19 -6.87
CA PHE A 187 -1.33 0.00 -7.23
C PHE A 187 -1.06 -0.08 -8.74
N LEU A 188 -2.10 0.05 -9.56
CA LEU A 188 -1.95 0.19 -11.00
C LEU A 188 -1.81 1.66 -11.44
N PHE A 189 -2.15 2.62 -10.55
CA PHE A 189 -2.05 4.06 -10.75
C PHE A 189 -0.95 4.69 -9.89
#